data_0120f5f5b4417d3e576f19ef24f3672a
#
_entry.id   0120f5f5b4417d3e576f19ef24f3672a
#
_cell.length_a   1.000
_cell.length_b   1.000
_cell.length_c   1.000
_cell.angle_alpha   90.00
_cell.angle_beta   90.00
_cell.angle_gamma   90.00
#
_symmetry.space_group_name_H-M   'P 1'
#
loop_
_entity.id
_entity.type
_entity.pdbx_description
1 polymer ?
#
loop_
_entity_poly.entity_id
_entity_poly.type
_entity_poly.pdbx_seq_one_letter_code
_entity_poly.pdbx_strand_id
1 'polypeptide(L)'
;MRLQSLANRVELSFVLNQLNYMAKSGRCSGVLAFGANILGIKPSLAIIDGELKVVRKYRGSLPICVGKYITDLLDGRDDIDNSMVFISSCQPKPGCMEAIKAGLRKYGKFENIIETNIGTTIGGYSGPGTIGIVFAKKV
;
A
#
# COMPACT_ATOMS: atom_id res chain seq x y z
N MET A 1 -3.63 -26.64 -4.04
CA MET A 1 -4.46 -26.13 -5.16
C MET A 1 -5.21 -24.87 -4.82
N ARG A 2 -6.00 -24.83 -3.75
CA ARG A 2 -6.73 -23.61 -3.32
C ARG A 2 -5.80 -22.43 -2.97
N LEU A 3 -4.71 -22.68 -2.27
CA LEU A 3 -3.76 -21.62 -1.88
C LEU A 3 -3.06 -20.99 -3.08
N GLN A 4 -2.70 -21.79 -4.09
CA GLN A 4 -2.03 -21.29 -5.29
C GLN A 4 -2.97 -20.44 -6.15
N SER A 5 -4.24 -20.83 -6.26
CA SER A 5 -5.25 -20.01 -6.95
C SER A 5 -5.55 -18.72 -6.20
N LEU A 6 -5.52 -18.74 -4.87
CA LEU A 6 -5.66 -17.54 -4.05
C LEU A 6 -4.46 -16.61 -4.23
N ALA A 7 -3.25 -17.15 -4.22
CA ALA A 7 -2.03 -16.35 -4.38
C ALA A 7 -2.05 -15.46 -5.63
N ASN A 8 -2.57 -16.02 -6.74
CA ASN A 8 -2.67 -15.28 -8.01
C ASN A 8 -3.73 -14.16 -8.00
N ARG A 9 -4.58 -14.12 -6.99
CA ARG A 9 -5.63 -13.11 -6.83
C ARG A 9 -5.32 -12.06 -5.79
N VAL A 10 -4.28 -12.27 -4.99
CA VAL A 10 -3.89 -11.32 -3.93
C VAL A 10 -3.28 -10.07 -4.56
N GLU A 11 -3.80 -8.92 -4.19
CA GLU A 11 -3.20 -7.63 -4.46
C GLU A 11 -2.57 -7.07 -3.18
N LEU A 12 -1.32 -6.65 -3.30
CA LEU A 12 -0.56 -5.99 -2.24
C LEU A 12 -0.06 -4.66 -2.76
N SER A 13 -0.38 -3.61 -2.02
CA SER A 13 0.12 -2.27 -2.31
C SER A 13 0.32 -1.46 -1.03
N PHE A 14 1.13 -0.43 -1.10
CA PHE A 14 1.43 0.43 0.04
C PHE A 14 1.92 1.79 -0.40
N VAL A 15 1.86 2.76 0.53
CA VAL A 15 2.40 4.11 0.37
C VAL A 15 3.64 4.26 1.24
N LEU A 16 4.71 4.80 0.67
CA LEU A 16 5.93 5.14 1.41
C LEU A 16 5.84 6.56 1.97
N ASN A 17 6.29 6.72 3.20
CA ASN A 17 6.51 8.04 3.79
C ASN A 17 7.86 8.63 3.38
N GLN A 18 8.89 7.78 3.29
CA GLN A 18 10.26 8.18 2.98
C GLN A 18 10.83 7.25 1.90
N LEU A 19 11.45 7.86 0.88
CA LEU A 19 12.01 7.10 -0.26
C LEU A 19 13.39 6.52 0.00
N ASN A 20 14.14 7.09 0.93
CA ASN A 20 15.53 6.72 1.19
C ASN A 20 15.72 5.25 1.62
N TYR A 21 14.79 4.69 2.38
CA TYR A 21 14.84 3.28 2.77
C TYR A 21 14.75 2.36 1.57
N MET A 22 13.76 2.57 0.72
CA MET A 22 13.54 1.75 -0.47
C MET A 22 14.68 1.95 -1.49
N ALA A 23 15.16 3.18 -1.66
CA ALA A 23 16.29 3.49 -2.54
C ALA A 23 17.56 2.75 -2.08
N LYS A 24 17.89 2.77 -0.78
CA LYS A 24 19.03 2.06 -0.23
C LYS A 24 18.91 0.55 -0.32
N SER A 25 17.72 0.01 -0.23
CA SER A 25 17.48 -1.44 -0.32
C SER A 25 17.70 -1.99 -1.73
N GLY A 26 17.57 -1.14 -2.77
CA GLY A 26 17.66 -1.54 -4.17
C GLY A 26 16.52 -2.47 -4.64
N ARG A 27 15.43 -2.56 -3.87
CA ARG A 27 14.30 -3.48 -4.17
C ARG A 27 13.31 -2.94 -5.20
N CYS A 28 13.35 -1.65 -5.49
CA CYS A 28 12.49 -1.03 -6.48
C CYS A 28 13.27 0.00 -7.31
N SER A 29 13.60 -0.35 -8.53
CA SER A 29 14.35 0.54 -9.45
C SER A 29 13.59 1.82 -9.79
N GLY A 30 12.25 1.77 -9.82
CA GLY A 30 11.42 2.93 -10.04
C GLY A 30 11.56 4.02 -8.99
N VAL A 31 11.94 3.67 -7.75
CA VAL A 31 12.21 4.64 -6.68
C VAL A 31 13.51 5.40 -6.93
N LEU A 32 14.52 4.73 -7.49
CA LEU A 32 15.79 5.37 -7.84
C LEU A 32 15.65 6.44 -8.92
N ALA A 33 14.64 6.30 -9.80
CA ALA A 33 14.38 7.25 -10.86
C ALA A 33 13.88 8.63 -10.38
N PHE A 34 13.48 8.77 -9.12
CA PHE A 34 13.06 10.07 -8.56
C PHE A 34 14.23 11.05 -8.41
N GLY A 35 15.47 10.56 -8.35
CA GLY A 35 16.66 11.42 -8.20
C GLY A 35 16.64 12.27 -6.93
N ALA A 36 17.21 13.47 -7.01
CA ALA A 36 17.33 14.40 -5.89
C ALA A 36 16.03 15.16 -5.55
N ASN A 37 15.03 15.15 -6.43
CA ASN A 37 13.79 15.93 -6.28
C ASN A 37 12.67 15.14 -5.57
N ILE A 38 13.02 14.42 -4.51
CA ILE A 38 12.10 13.51 -3.81
C ILE A 38 11.38 14.15 -2.61
N LEU A 39 11.66 15.40 -2.30
CA LEU A 39 11.03 16.08 -1.17
C LEU A 39 9.51 16.20 -1.37
N GLY A 40 8.77 15.71 -0.38
CA GLY A 40 7.30 15.79 -0.36
C GLY A 40 6.60 14.78 -1.28
N ILE A 41 7.33 13.90 -1.97
CA ILE A 41 6.72 12.83 -2.76
C ILE A 41 6.46 11.60 -1.88
N LYS A 42 5.23 11.09 -1.96
CA LYS A 42 4.76 9.87 -1.30
C LYS A 42 4.29 8.90 -2.39
N PRO A 43 5.13 8.00 -2.86
CA PRO A 43 4.72 7.06 -3.91
C PRO A 43 3.90 5.92 -3.34
N SER A 44 2.96 5.42 -4.11
CA SER A 44 2.37 4.10 -3.89
C SER A 44 3.10 3.07 -4.74
N LEU A 45 3.33 1.91 -4.14
CA LEU A 45 3.96 0.77 -4.78
C LEU A 45 3.01 -0.42 -4.73
N ALA A 46 3.12 -1.30 -5.72
CA ALA A 46 2.37 -2.55 -5.77
C ALA A 46 3.23 -3.67 -6.33
N ILE A 47 2.89 -4.91 -5.99
CA ILE A 47 3.45 -6.08 -6.65
C ILE A 47 2.66 -6.32 -7.95
N ILE A 48 3.34 -6.21 -9.07
CA ILE A 48 2.77 -6.44 -10.41
C ILE A 48 3.68 -7.43 -11.13
N ASP A 49 3.12 -8.56 -11.52
CA ASP A 49 3.86 -9.65 -12.19
C ASP A 49 5.09 -10.12 -11.40
N GLY A 50 4.97 -10.20 -10.08
CA GLY A 50 6.04 -10.61 -9.18
C GLY A 50 7.10 -9.55 -8.89
N GLU A 51 6.96 -8.35 -9.42
CA GLU A 51 7.90 -7.24 -9.23
C GLU A 51 7.26 -6.08 -8.46
N LEU A 52 8.07 -5.41 -7.66
CA LEU A 52 7.66 -4.21 -6.96
C LEU A 52 7.78 -3.00 -7.88
N LYS A 53 6.65 -2.35 -8.16
CA LYS A 53 6.58 -1.20 -9.09
C LYS A 53 5.93 0.01 -8.44
N VAL A 54 6.42 1.21 -8.81
CA VAL A 54 5.76 2.47 -8.45
C VAL A 54 4.52 2.61 -9.34
N VAL A 55 3.36 2.77 -8.70
CA VAL A 55 2.07 2.91 -9.39
C VAL A 55 1.67 4.37 -9.54
N ARG A 56 1.72 5.13 -8.43
CA ARG A 56 1.36 6.54 -8.41
C ARG A 56 2.29 7.33 -7.50
N LYS A 57 2.29 8.64 -7.70
CA LYS A 57 3.05 9.61 -6.90
C LYS A 57 2.09 10.62 -6.30
N TYR A 58 2.13 10.76 -4.99
CA TYR A 58 1.31 11.73 -4.28
C TYR A 58 2.18 12.83 -3.66
N ARG A 59 1.60 14.00 -3.48
CA ARG A 59 2.23 15.13 -2.79
C ARG A 59 1.33 15.61 -1.66
N GLY A 60 1.94 16.08 -0.59
CA GLY A 60 1.25 16.58 0.58
C GLY A 60 1.59 15.79 1.83
N SER A 61 0.81 16.01 2.90
CA SER A 61 0.98 15.24 4.13
C SER A 61 0.64 13.77 3.89
N LEU A 62 1.27 12.89 4.66
CA LEU A 62 1.06 11.45 4.49
C LEU A 62 -0.42 11.03 4.66
N PRO A 63 -1.18 11.53 5.64
CA PRO A 63 -2.59 11.17 5.76
C PRO A 63 -3.42 11.52 4.52
N ILE A 64 -3.17 12.68 3.91
CA ILE A 64 -3.84 13.10 2.67
C ILE A 64 -3.46 12.17 1.53
N CYS A 65 -2.18 11.83 1.40
CA CYS A 65 -1.69 10.90 0.39
C CYS A 65 -2.30 9.50 0.56
N VAL A 66 -2.41 9.01 1.79
CA VAL A 66 -3.05 7.73 2.12
C VAL A 66 -4.52 7.75 1.72
N GLY A 67 -5.24 8.83 1.98
CA GLY A 67 -6.63 8.99 1.56
C GLY A 67 -6.80 8.92 0.05
N LYS A 68 -5.94 9.59 -0.70
CA LYS A 68 -5.93 9.53 -2.18
C LYS A 68 -5.60 8.14 -2.68
N TYR A 69 -4.60 7.50 -2.09
CA TYR A 69 -4.20 6.13 -2.43
C TYR A 69 -5.34 5.15 -2.29
N ILE A 70 -6.07 5.18 -1.18
CA ILE A 70 -7.20 4.28 -0.94
C ILE A 70 -8.34 4.55 -1.93
N THR A 71 -8.62 5.81 -2.23
CA THR A 71 -9.61 6.19 -3.24
C THR A 71 -9.22 5.64 -4.62
N ASP A 72 -7.99 5.89 -5.05
CA ASP A 72 -7.50 5.42 -6.36
C ASP A 72 -7.50 3.89 -6.47
N LEU A 73 -7.28 3.21 -5.35
CA LEU A 73 -7.19 1.75 -5.32
C LEU A 73 -8.55 1.06 -5.36
N LEU A 74 -9.58 1.64 -4.74
CA LEU A 74 -10.86 0.96 -4.50
C LEU A 74 -12.05 1.55 -5.26
N ASP A 75 -12.03 2.85 -5.57
CA ASP A 75 -13.19 3.53 -6.17
C ASP A 75 -13.55 2.94 -7.54
N GLY A 76 -14.82 2.60 -7.70
CA GLY A 76 -15.35 2.04 -8.94
C GLY A 76 -14.98 0.59 -9.24
N ARG A 77 -14.30 -0.11 -8.34
CA ARG A 77 -13.93 -1.52 -8.54
C ARG A 77 -15.04 -2.47 -8.08
N ASP A 78 -15.31 -3.46 -8.90
CA ASP A 78 -16.30 -4.52 -8.64
C ASP A 78 -15.66 -5.92 -8.57
N ASP A 79 -14.36 -6.03 -8.82
CA ASP A 79 -13.60 -7.27 -8.85
C ASP A 79 -13.01 -7.69 -7.49
N ILE A 80 -13.27 -6.93 -6.43
CA ILE A 80 -12.70 -7.16 -5.10
C ILE A 80 -13.52 -8.21 -4.34
N ASP A 81 -12.85 -9.18 -3.75
CA ASP A 81 -13.42 -10.07 -2.74
C ASP A 81 -13.51 -9.31 -1.41
N ASN A 82 -14.74 -8.95 -1.03
CA ASN A 82 -14.99 -8.13 0.16
C ASN A 82 -14.98 -8.90 1.48
N SER A 83 -14.65 -10.18 1.47
CA SER A 83 -14.62 -10.99 2.71
C SER A 83 -13.60 -10.49 3.72
N MET A 84 -12.45 -10.01 3.25
CA MET A 84 -11.35 -9.64 4.13
C MET A 84 -10.37 -8.65 3.47
N VAL A 85 -9.87 -7.72 4.28
CA VAL A 85 -8.74 -6.85 3.93
C VAL A 85 -7.80 -6.74 5.12
N PHE A 86 -6.50 -6.76 4.84
CA PHE A 86 -5.46 -6.49 5.83
C PHE A 86 -4.96 -5.06 5.65
N ILE A 87 -4.89 -4.30 6.74
CA ILE A 87 -4.13 -3.06 6.80
C ILE A 87 -2.79 -3.40 7.42
N SER A 88 -1.70 -3.19 6.67
CA SER A 88 -0.34 -3.45 7.14
C SER A 88 0.41 -2.14 7.27
N SER A 89 1.06 -1.92 8.41
CA SER A 89 1.77 -0.67 8.67
C SER A 89 3.08 -0.88 9.42
N CYS A 90 3.99 0.05 9.22
CA CYS A 90 5.24 0.14 9.95
C CYS A 90 5.30 1.52 10.62
N GLN A 91 5.13 1.58 11.93
CA GLN A 91 5.10 2.83 12.70
C GLN A 91 4.23 3.90 12.02
N PRO A 92 2.92 3.67 11.90
CA PRO A 92 2.04 4.57 11.15
C PRO A 92 2.04 5.96 11.75
N LYS A 93 2.06 6.98 10.89
CA LYS A 93 1.99 8.38 11.32
C LYS A 93 0.57 8.73 11.73
N PRO A 94 0.40 9.73 12.65
CA PRO A 94 -0.92 10.18 13.06
C PRO A 94 -1.81 10.54 11.86
N GLY A 95 -3.08 10.12 11.90
CA GLY A 95 -4.06 10.36 10.86
C GLY A 95 -4.06 9.35 9.70
N CYS A 96 -3.01 8.55 9.54
CA CYS A 96 -2.93 7.60 8.42
C CYS A 96 -3.88 6.41 8.57
N MET A 97 -3.95 5.84 9.77
CA MET A 97 -4.86 4.73 10.04
C MET A 97 -6.32 5.14 9.89
N GLU A 98 -6.67 6.32 10.37
CA GLU A 98 -8.00 6.90 10.22
C GLU A 98 -8.35 7.14 8.75
N ALA A 99 -7.41 7.67 7.97
CA ALA A 99 -7.60 7.93 6.54
C ALA A 99 -7.84 6.63 5.76
N ILE A 100 -7.05 5.58 6.03
CA ILE A 100 -7.20 4.29 5.34
C ILE A 100 -8.51 3.61 5.72
N LYS A 101 -8.88 3.61 6.99
CA LYS A 101 -10.15 3.04 7.46
C LYS A 101 -11.36 3.79 6.90
N ALA A 102 -11.30 5.11 6.81
CA ALA A 102 -12.37 5.92 6.20
C ALA A 102 -12.56 5.54 4.72
N GLY A 103 -11.47 5.37 3.97
CA GLY A 103 -11.52 4.92 2.59
C GLY A 103 -12.05 3.50 2.44
N LEU A 104 -11.64 2.59 3.29
CA LEU A 104 -12.15 1.22 3.30
C LEU A 104 -13.65 1.16 3.56
N ARG A 105 -14.16 1.97 4.47
CA ARG A 105 -15.61 2.07 4.75
C ARG A 105 -16.39 2.67 3.58
N LYS A 106 -15.82 3.67 2.91
CA LYS A 106 -16.50 4.39 1.81
C LYS A 106 -16.51 3.58 0.52
N TYR A 107 -15.41 2.93 0.16
CA TYR A 107 -15.23 2.32 -1.15
C TYR A 107 -15.19 0.80 -1.13
N GLY A 108 -14.73 0.18 -0.03
CA GLY A 108 -14.36 -1.24 -0.01
C GLY A 108 -15.47 -2.19 0.39
N LYS A 109 -16.38 -1.81 1.29
CA LYS A 109 -17.47 -2.67 1.83
C LYS A 109 -16.97 -4.01 2.40
N PHE A 110 -15.76 -4.05 2.98
CA PHE A 110 -15.17 -5.27 3.52
C PHE A 110 -15.88 -5.74 4.78
N GLU A 111 -16.14 -7.05 4.85
CA GLU A 111 -16.74 -7.69 6.02
C GLU A 111 -15.79 -7.74 7.21
N ASN A 112 -14.51 -8.01 6.94
CA ASN A 112 -13.47 -8.10 7.94
C ASN A 112 -12.29 -7.20 7.59
N ILE A 113 -11.93 -6.32 8.52
CA ILE A 113 -10.74 -5.46 8.42
C ILE A 113 -9.78 -5.88 9.52
N ILE A 114 -8.60 -6.38 9.14
CA ILE A 114 -7.58 -6.87 10.06
C ILE A 114 -6.36 -5.95 10.01
N GLU A 115 -5.98 -5.40 11.16
CA GLU A 115 -4.78 -4.59 11.28
C GLU A 115 -3.58 -5.47 11.63
N THR A 116 -2.47 -5.28 10.91
CA THR A 116 -1.22 -6.00 11.13
C THR A 116 -0.03 -5.06 11.11
N ASN A 117 1.06 -5.51 11.71
CA ASN A 117 2.34 -4.84 11.60
C ASN A 117 3.15 -5.44 10.46
N ILE A 118 3.82 -4.59 9.69
CA ILE A 118 4.81 -5.02 8.70
C ILE A 118 6.00 -5.65 9.44
N GLY A 119 6.42 -6.83 9.00
CA GLY A 119 7.56 -7.52 9.58
C GLY A 119 8.87 -6.74 9.42
N THR A 120 9.88 -7.06 10.23
CA THR A 120 11.14 -6.31 10.31
C THR A 120 11.90 -6.24 9.00
N THR A 121 11.87 -7.29 8.18
CA THR A 121 12.55 -7.31 6.88
C THR A 121 11.95 -6.29 5.92
N ILE A 122 10.63 -6.35 5.71
CA ILE A 122 9.94 -5.42 4.81
C ILE A 122 9.93 -4.01 5.39
N GLY A 123 9.73 -3.87 6.71
CA GLY A 123 9.80 -2.59 7.41
C GLY A 123 11.16 -1.92 7.27
N GLY A 124 12.25 -2.69 7.29
CA GLY A 124 13.60 -2.20 7.03
C GLY A 124 13.80 -1.68 5.61
N TYR A 125 13.13 -2.26 4.62
CA TYR A 125 13.19 -1.80 3.22
C TYR A 125 12.27 -0.63 2.93
N SER A 126 11.13 -0.54 3.57
CA SER A 126 10.10 0.47 3.30
C SER A 126 10.17 1.68 4.23
N GLY A 127 10.64 1.49 5.46
CA GLY A 127 10.83 2.52 6.46
C GLY A 127 9.58 2.87 7.27
N PRO A 128 9.76 3.70 8.31
CA PRO A 128 8.65 4.12 9.18
C PRO A 128 7.65 4.98 8.43
N GLY A 129 6.39 4.84 8.79
CA GLY A 129 5.27 5.54 8.17
C GLY A 129 4.67 4.77 6.99
N THR A 130 5.28 3.70 6.51
CA THR A 130 4.71 2.84 5.47
C THR A 130 3.39 2.24 5.92
N ILE A 131 2.38 2.35 5.06
CA ILE A 131 1.06 1.79 5.29
C ILE A 131 0.45 1.35 3.97
N GLY A 132 -0.22 0.22 3.98
CA GLY A 132 -0.87 -0.32 2.79
C GLY A 132 -1.93 -1.34 3.10
N ILE A 133 -2.52 -1.89 2.06
CA ILE A 133 -3.52 -2.93 2.19
C ILE A 133 -3.22 -4.14 1.34
N VAL A 134 -3.73 -5.27 1.81
CA VAL A 134 -3.69 -6.55 1.10
C VAL A 134 -5.11 -7.10 1.05
N PHE A 135 -5.57 -7.46 -0.12
CA PHE A 135 -6.87 -8.09 -0.33
C PHE A 135 -6.83 -9.04 -1.52
N ALA A 136 -7.86 -9.84 -1.69
CA ALA A 136 -7.98 -10.74 -2.84
C ALA A 136 -8.99 -10.19 -3.87
N LYS A 137 -8.77 -10.51 -5.13
CA LYS A 137 -9.79 -10.34 -6.17
C LYS A 137 -10.74 -11.52 -6.16
N LYS A 138 -11.94 -11.31 -6.67
CA LYS A 138 -12.92 -12.37 -6.91
C LYS A 138 -12.37 -13.44 -7.86
N VAL A 139 -12.95 -14.60 -7.79
CA VAL A 139 -12.64 -15.70 -8.71
C VAL A 139 -13.03 -15.32 -10.14
#